data_965d685ff8dae5af83fa1c12b184c1c8
#
_entry.id   965d685ff8dae5af83fa1c12b184c1c8
#
_cell.length_a   1.000
_cell.length_b   1.000
_cell.length_c   1.000
_cell.angle_alpha   90.00
_cell.angle_beta   90.00
_cell.angle_gamma   90.00
#
_symmetry.space_group_name_H-M   'P 1'
#
loop_
_entity.id
_entity.type
_entity.pdbx_description
1 polymer ?
#
loop_
_entity_poly.entity_id
_entity_poly.type
_entity_poly.pdbx_seq_one_letter_code
_entity_poly.pdbx_strand_id
1 'polypeptide(L)'
;MLILRTKIIKNFVIRIFFVNFAGEITIKMLRFISFGSGSSGNSYYLYTETDSILIDVGVGIRTLKKHFHNYGLRFEDVHHIFVTHDHADHVKSVGSLSSDYHLPVYTTRKVHVGIERNYCVRKKIAPNHVHVIEKSVPLNVGEFKITPFGVPHDSTDNVGYFVECEGVTFCLITDVGHITEEMHDFIGRSNYLVIEANHSEEMLQKGPYPQYLKDRILGPNGHLSNVACGQALADYASPSLRHVWLCHLSEENNHPELARKTVEQILRSKGIVAGKDFELEVLRRKTPSEIYKLV
;
A
#
# COMPACT_ATOMS: atom_id res chain seq x y z
N MET A 1 29.26 27.96 5.97
CA MET A 1 29.38 26.60 5.37
C MET A 1 30.33 25.80 6.25
N LEU A 2 29.81 25.08 7.23
CA LEU A 2 30.62 24.25 8.14
C LEU A 2 30.37 22.77 7.76
N ILE A 3 31.40 22.14 7.21
CA ILE A 3 31.42 20.72 6.92
C ILE A 3 31.98 20.01 8.15
N LEU A 4 31.12 19.29 8.88
CA LEU A 4 31.55 18.38 9.94
C LEU A 4 31.90 17.04 9.33
N ARG A 5 33.16 16.64 9.42
CA ARG A 5 33.65 15.30 9.03
C ARG A 5 33.20 14.26 10.06
N THR A 6 32.56 13.24 9.60
CA THR A 6 32.05 12.12 10.41
C THR A 6 33.07 10.99 10.51
N LYS A 7 33.34 10.51 11.72
CA LYS A 7 34.08 9.28 11.99
C LYS A 7 33.06 8.12 12.05
N ILE A 8 33.31 7.07 11.28
CA ILE A 8 32.45 5.87 11.21
C ILE A 8 32.62 5.06 12.49
N ILE A 9 31.55 4.86 13.21
CA ILE A 9 31.40 3.82 14.25
C ILE A 9 30.35 2.82 13.75
N LYS A 10 30.71 1.54 13.70
CA LYS A 10 29.87 0.44 13.23
C LYS A 10 28.51 0.45 13.95
N ASN A 11 27.42 0.32 13.15
CA ASN A 11 26.03 0.13 13.55
C ASN A 11 25.23 1.34 14.03
N PHE A 12 25.43 2.52 13.45
CA PHE A 12 24.47 3.63 13.59
C PHE A 12 24.04 4.14 12.20
N VAL A 13 22.73 4.08 11.90
CA VAL A 13 22.13 4.77 10.76
C VAL A 13 22.22 6.27 11.04
N ILE A 14 23.04 6.99 10.27
CA ILE A 14 23.14 8.45 10.39
C ILE A 14 21.91 9.04 9.68
N ARG A 15 20.96 9.56 10.45
CA ARG A 15 19.90 10.42 9.92
C ARG A 15 20.52 11.77 9.52
N ILE A 16 20.28 12.20 8.28
CA ILE A 16 20.67 13.53 7.80
C ILE A 16 19.71 14.54 8.44
N PHE A 17 20.25 15.44 9.25
CA PHE A 17 19.49 16.53 9.86
C PHE A 17 19.59 17.78 8.98
N PHE A 18 18.46 18.34 8.59
CA PHE A 18 18.41 19.68 8.03
C PHE A 18 18.23 20.67 9.17
N VAL A 19 19.15 21.61 9.32
CA VAL A 19 19.03 22.72 10.28
C VAL A 19 18.44 23.91 9.54
N ASN A 20 17.25 24.36 9.96
CA ASN A 20 16.67 25.60 9.47
C ASN A 20 17.41 26.82 10.05
N PHE A 21 17.10 28.05 9.57
CA PHE A 21 17.73 29.28 10.01
C PHE A 21 17.54 29.60 11.52
N ALA A 22 16.67 28.91 12.23
CA ALA A 22 16.41 29.05 13.66
C ALA A 22 17.14 28.00 14.53
N GLY A 23 17.91 27.09 13.91
CA GLY A 23 18.68 26.06 14.65
C GLY A 23 17.84 24.87 15.15
N GLU A 24 16.56 24.76 14.77
CA GLU A 24 15.72 23.62 15.09
C GLU A 24 16.03 22.43 14.18
N ILE A 25 16.27 21.27 14.77
CA ILE A 25 16.47 20.01 14.09
C ILE A 25 15.09 19.45 13.80
N THR A 26 14.58 19.65 12.61
CA THR A 26 13.33 19.01 12.16
C THR A 26 13.67 17.62 11.64
N ILE A 27 13.29 16.58 12.40
CA ILE A 27 13.37 15.21 11.94
C ILE A 27 12.15 15.00 11.04
N LYS A 28 12.36 14.98 9.73
CA LYS A 28 11.32 14.56 8.80
C LYS A 28 10.97 13.10 9.08
N MET A 29 9.68 12.81 9.17
CA MET A 29 9.19 11.51 9.54
C MET A 29 8.09 11.07 8.57
N LEU A 30 8.29 9.93 7.92
CA LEU A 30 7.24 9.31 7.11
C LEU A 30 6.15 8.73 8.03
N ARG A 31 4.89 8.99 7.71
CA ARG A 31 3.72 8.43 8.40
C ARG A 31 2.84 7.67 7.43
N PHE A 32 2.16 6.68 7.95
CA PHE A 32 1.22 5.83 7.21
C PHE A 32 -0.11 5.70 7.93
N ILE A 33 -1.21 5.72 7.19
CA ILE A 33 -2.55 5.34 7.64
C ILE A 33 -3.30 4.68 6.50
N SER A 34 -4.03 3.58 6.78
CA SER A 34 -5.03 3.01 5.88
C SER A 34 -6.40 3.54 6.26
N PHE A 35 -7.16 4.06 5.30
CA PHE A 35 -8.54 4.51 5.52
C PHE A 35 -9.58 3.44 5.25
N GLY A 36 -9.17 2.32 4.67
CA GLY A 36 -9.95 1.14 4.35
C GLY A 36 -9.15 0.19 3.50
N SER A 37 -9.37 -1.12 3.66
CA SER A 37 -8.64 -2.16 2.95
C SER A 37 -9.54 -3.37 2.69
N GLY A 38 -10.18 -3.42 1.51
CA GLY A 38 -11.06 -4.50 1.07
C GLY A 38 -12.08 -4.04 0.03
N SER A 39 -12.94 -4.94 -0.44
CA SER A 39 -13.89 -4.74 -1.55
C SER A 39 -14.88 -3.58 -1.36
N SER A 40 -15.00 -3.00 -0.17
CA SER A 40 -15.82 -1.80 0.07
C SER A 40 -15.09 -0.48 -0.22
N GLY A 41 -13.76 -0.52 -0.31
CA GLY A 41 -12.91 0.60 -0.71
C GLY A 41 -11.53 0.54 -0.07
N ASN A 42 -10.53 0.72 -0.91
CA ASN A 42 -9.11 0.76 -0.55
C ASN A 42 -8.60 2.19 -0.61
N SER A 43 -7.81 2.60 0.39
CA SER A 43 -7.15 3.91 0.37
C SER A 43 -6.04 3.94 1.42
N TYR A 44 -4.81 4.24 1.00
CA TYR A 44 -3.60 4.22 1.80
C TYR A 44 -2.90 5.56 1.69
N TYR A 45 -2.59 6.20 2.81
CA TYR A 45 -2.01 7.54 2.83
C TYR A 45 -0.63 7.52 3.48
N LEU A 46 0.37 7.95 2.73
CA LEU A 46 1.74 8.15 3.17
C LEU A 46 2.04 9.65 3.15
N TYR A 47 2.57 10.20 4.24
CA TYR A 47 2.84 11.63 4.34
C TYR A 47 3.99 11.97 5.28
N THR A 48 4.66 13.05 4.94
CA THR A 48 5.64 13.75 5.78
C THR A 48 5.02 15.02 6.36
N GLU A 49 5.84 15.92 6.87
CA GLU A 49 5.41 17.26 7.29
C GLU A 49 5.07 18.18 6.11
N THR A 50 5.60 17.91 4.92
CA THR A 50 5.59 18.83 3.77
C THR A 50 5.08 18.20 2.48
N ASP A 51 4.94 16.88 2.41
CA ASP A 51 4.51 16.19 1.19
C ASP A 51 3.71 14.93 1.48
N SER A 52 2.94 14.45 0.48
CA SER A 52 2.10 13.28 0.68
C SER A 52 1.69 12.59 -0.61
N ILE A 53 1.45 11.29 -0.51
CA ILE A 53 0.85 10.47 -1.55
C ILE A 53 -0.36 9.69 -1.00
N LEU A 54 -1.43 9.67 -1.77
CA LEU A 54 -2.61 8.86 -1.50
C LEU A 54 -2.66 7.73 -2.54
N ILE A 55 -2.50 6.49 -2.10
CA ILE A 55 -2.56 5.32 -2.98
C ILE A 55 -3.96 4.74 -2.89
N ASP A 56 -4.63 4.66 -4.03
CA ASP A 56 -6.02 4.29 -4.22
C ASP A 56 -7.04 5.21 -3.52
N VAL A 57 -8.18 5.40 -4.18
CA VAL A 57 -9.26 6.27 -3.73
C VAL A 57 -10.61 5.55 -3.88
N GLY A 58 -10.64 4.31 -3.41
CA GLY A 58 -11.82 3.46 -3.43
C GLY A 58 -12.81 3.73 -2.30
N VAL A 59 -12.36 4.30 -1.19
CA VAL A 59 -13.25 4.77 -0.13
C VAL A 59 -14.10 5.94 -0.64
N GLY A 60 -15.42 5.88 -0.39
CA GLY A 60 -16.34 6.93 -0.84
C GLY A 60 -15.93 8.31 -0.30
N ILE A 61 -15.94 9.35 -1.17
CA ILE A 61 -15.38 10.67 -0.86
C ILE A 61 -15.90 11.31 0.43
N ARG A 62 -17.20 11.14 0.74
CA ARG A 62 -17.78 11.66 1.99
C ARG A 62 -17.19 10.95 3.22
N THR A 63 -17.04 9.66 3.14
CA THR A 63 -16.44 8.83 4.20
C THR A 63 -14.96 9.18 4.37
N LEU A 64 -14.24 9.30 3.27
CA LEU A 64 -12.83 9.65 3.27
C LEU A 64 -12.61 11.05 3.90
N LYS A 65 -13.42 12.06 3.53
CA LYS A 65 -13.40 13.40 4.15
C LYS A 65 -13.65 13.34 5.67
N LYS A 66 -14.62 12.52 6.11
CA LYS A 66 -14.87 12.30 7.54
C LYS A 66 -13.68 11.66 8.24
N HIS A 67 -13.01 10.69 7.60
CA HIS A 67 -11.83 10.05 8.17
C HIS A 67 -10.67 11.04 8.30
N PHE A 68 -10.35 11.81 7.27
CA PHE A 68 -9.32 12.86 7.34
C PHE A 68 -9.59 13.80 8.52
N HIS A 69 -10.79 14.35 8.62
CA HIS A 69 -11.17 15.24 9.70
C HIS A 69 -11.01 14.60 11.09
N ASN A 70 -11.46 13.34 11.26
CA ASN A 70 -11.40 12.64 12.55
C ASN A 70 -9.96 12.38 13.03
N TYR A 71 -9.02 12.30 12.10
CA TYR A 71 -7.59 12.08 12.38
C TYR A 71 -6.77 13.39 12.38
N GLY A 72 -7.43 14.54 12.29
CA GLY A 72 -6.77 15.85 12.23
C GLY A 72 -5.97 16.07 10.95
N LEU A 73 -6.28 15.33 9.89
CA LEU A 73 -5.67 15.45 8.57
C LEU A 73 -6.54 16.34 7.68
N ARG A 74 -5.93 16.95 6.68
CA ARG A 74 -6.59 17.86 5.74
C ARG A 74 -6.42 17.36 4.32
N PHE A 75 -7.44 17.51 3.50
CA PHE A 75 -7.35 17.16 2.07
C PHE A 75 -6.45 18.10 1.28
N GLU A 76 -6.32 19.33 1.74
CA GLU A 76 -5.43 20.34 1.16
C GLU A 76 -3.95 19.96 1.28
N ASP A 77 -3.63 19.04 2.19
CA ASP A 77 -2.28 18.51 2.39
C ASP A 77 -2.03 17.23 1.57
N VAL A 78 -3.00 16.77 0.76
CA VAL A 78 -2.80 15.71 -0.23
C VAL A 78 -2.23 16.31 -1.50
N HIS A 79 -1.07 15.81 -1.97
CA HIS A 79 -0.40 16.37 -3.13
C HIS A 79 -0.47 15.48 -4.37
N HIS A 80 -0.45 14.16 -4.19
CA HIS A 80 -0.38 13.22 -5.28
C HIS A 80 -1.31 12.02 -5.05
N ILE A 81 -1.97 11.56 -6.12
CA ILE A 81 -2.75 10.32 -6.11
C ILE A 81 -2.03 9.28 -6.97
N PHE A 82 -1.84 8.09 -6.42
CA PHE A 82 -1.39 6.90 -7.14
C PHE A 82 -2.52 5.89 -7.20
N VAL A 83 -2.67 5.18 -8.31
CA VAL A 83 -3.72 4.16 -8.45
C VAL A 83 -3.11 2.85 -8.85
N THR A 84 -3.44 1.78 -8.12
CA THR A 84 -2.94 0.42 -8.38
C THR A 84 -3.59 -0.18 -9.62
N HIS A 85 -4.92 -0.15 -9.71
CA HIS A 85 -5.70 -0.69 -10.83
C HIS A 85 -7.10 -0.07 -10.90
N ASP A 86 -7.87 -0.43 -11.91
CA ASP A 86 -9.12 0.23 -12.29
C ASP A 86 -10.41 -0.37 -11.68
N HIS A 87 -10.33 -1.29 -10.72
CA HIS A 87 -11.52 -1.78 -10.03
C HIS A 87 -12.19 -0.68 -9.18
N ALA A 88 -13.52 -0.76 -9.06
CA ALA A 88 -14.34 0.29 -8.44
C ALA A 88 -13.95 0.61 -6.98
N ASP A 89 -13.55 -0.41 -6.22
CA ASP A 89 -13.10 -0.29 -4.83
C ASP A 89 -11.69 0.30 -4.68
N HIS A 90 -11.03 0.65 -5.79
CA HIS A 90 -9.78 1.41 -5.83
C HIS A 90 -9.95 2.80 -6.43
N VAL A 91 -10.93 3.03 -7.30
CA VAL A 91 -10.97 4.26 -8.13
C VAL A 91 -12.23 5.11 -8.00
N LYS A 92 -13.31 4.65 -7.35
CA LYS A 92 -14.63 5.31 -7.43
C LYS A 92 -14.64 6.79 -7.05
N SER A 93 -13.70 7.26 -6.23
CA SER A 93 -13.60 8.66 -5.81
C SER A 93 -12.45 9.44 -6.47
N VAL A 94 -11.62 8.79 -7.31
CA VAL A 94 -10.39 9.38 -7.88
C VAL A 94 -10.66 10.65 -8.68
N GLY A 95 -11.63 10.63 -9.59
CA GLY A 95 -11.92 11.78 -10.44
C GLY A 95 -12.52 12.96 -9.67
N SER A 96 -13.34 12.68 -8.65
CA SER A 96 -13.87 13.74 -7.77
C SER A 96 -12.75 14.40 -6.97
N LEU A 97 -11.87 13.58 -6.37
CA LEU A 97 -10.77 14.09 -5.56
C LEU A 97 -9.75 14.88 -6.42
N SER A 98 -9.33 14.29 -7.55
CA SER A 98 -8.42 14.96 -8.49
C SER A 98 -8.97 16.32 -8.97
N SER A 99 -10.26 16.38 -9.32
CA SER A 99 -10.86 17.64 -9.79
C SER A 99 -11.09 18.68 -8.70
N ASP A 100 -11.55 18.24 -7.49
CA ASP A 100 -11.91 19.17 -6.41
C ASP A 100 -10.67 19.81 -5.77
N TYR A 101 -9.53 19.10 -5.79
CA TYR A 101 -8.27 19.54 -5.16
C TYR A 101 -7.12 19.70 -6.17
N HIS A 102 -7.40 19.62 -7.47
CA HIS A 102 -6.42 19.76 -8.56
C HIS A 102 -5.24 18.80 -8.46
N LEU A 103 -5.50 17.56 -8.01
CA LEU A 103 -4.46 16.56 -7.74
C LEU A 103 -4.06 15.80 -9.00
N PRO A 104 -2.76 15.67 -9.28
CA PRO A 104 -2.24 14.77 -10.30
C PRO A 104 -2.49 13.31 -9.93
N VAL A 105 -2.83 12.50 -10.94
CA VAL A 105 -3.10 11.06 -10.78
C VAL A 105 -2.08 10.27 -11.59
N TYR A 106 -1.31 9.44 -10.90
CA TYR A 106 -0.22 8.63 -11.42
C TYR A 106 -0.66 7.17 -11.51
N THR A 107 -0.62 6.60 -12.68
CA THR A 107 -0.79 5.16 -12.92
C THR A 107 -0.37 4.81 -14.35
N THR A 108 -0.45 3.52 -14.73
CA THR A 108 -0.12 3.11 -16.10
C THR A 108 -1.16 3.63 -17.09
N ARG A 109 -0.76 3.74 -18.36
CA ARG A 109 -1.69 4.15 -19.45
C ARG A 109 -2.93 3.25 -19.50
N LYS A 110 -2.76 1.94 -19.31
CA LYS A 110 -3.90 1.00 -19.34
C LYS A 110 -4.86 1.23 -18.20
N VAL A 111 -4.36 1.46 -16.98
CA VAL A 111 -5.21 1.77 -15.81
C VAL A 111 -5.93 3.11 -16.02
N HIS A 112 -5.29 4.15 -16.57
CA HIS A 112 -5.98 5.40 -16.92
C HIS A 112 -7.15 5.17 -17.89
N VAL A 113 -6.95 4.33 -18.92
CA VAL A 113 -8.03 3.95 -19.85
C VAL A 113 -9.14 3.17 -19.13
N GLY A 114 -8.79 2.29 -18.21
CA GLY A 114 -9.75 1.57 -17.38
C GLY A 114 -10.57 2.51 -16.48
N ILE A 115 -9.91 3.46 -15.80
CA ILE A 115 -10.57 4.49 -14.98
C ILE A 115 -11.56 5.31 -15.82
N GLU A 116 -11.17 5.72 -17.04
CA GLU A 116 -12.02 6.50 -17.94
C GLU A 116 -13.29 5.74 -18.32
N ARG A 117 -13.19 4.43 -18.50
CA ARG A 117 -14.32 3.53 -18.86
C ARG A 117 -15.14 3.09 -17.65
N ASN A 118 -14.59 3.17 -16.44
CA ASN A 118 -15.26 2.69 -15.25
C ASN A 118 -16.48 3.55 -14.90
N TYR A 119 -17.66 2.93 -14.87
CA TYR A 119 -18.93 3.61 -14.61
C TYR A 119 -19.08 4.16 -13.18
N CYS A 120 -18.31 3.60 -12.23
CA CYS A 120 -18.29 4.09 -10.85
C CYS A 120 -17.54 5.43 -10.73
N VAL A 121 -16.64 5.73 -11.66
CA VAL A 121 -15.93 7.02 -11.72
C VAL A 121 -16.78 8.04 -12.48
N ARG A 122 -17.71 8.65 -11.75
CA ARG A 122 -18.68 9.59 -12.34
C ARG A 122 -18.04 10.88 -12.86
N LYS A 123 -17.11 11.45 -12.11
CA LYS A 123 -16.32 12.62 -12.51
C LYS A 123 -14.98 12.12 -13.05
N LYS A 124 -14.68 12.44 -14.30
CA LYS A 124 -13.46 11.97 -14.96
C LYS A 124 -12.26 12.82 -14.55
N ILE A 125 -11.07 12.23 -14.65
CA ILE A 125 -9.80 12.94 -14.39
C ILE A 125 -9.56 13.91 -15.53
N ALA A 126 -9.26 15.18 -15.21
CA ALA A 126 -8.94 16.17 -16.22
C ALA A 126 -7.61 15.81 -16.94
N PRO A 127 -7.49 16.03 -18.26
CA PRO A 127 -6.31 15.63 -19.02
C PRO A 127 -4.97 16.14 -18.47
N ASN A 128 -4.96 17.35 -17.89
CA ASN A 128 -3.77 17.94 -17.27
C ASN A 128 -3.40 17.33 -15.92
N HIS A 129 -4.25 16.48 -15.35
CA HIS A 129 -3.97 15.72 -14.12
C HIS A 129 -3.62 14.26 -14.40
N VAL A 130 -3.64 13.81 -15.65
CA VAL A 130 -3.28 12.45 -16.05
C VAL A 130 -1.76 12.34 -16.17
N HIS A 131 -1.15 11.57 -15.30
CA HIS A 131 0.29 11.29 -15.32
C HIS A 131 0.53 9.81 -15.55
N VAL A 132 1.11 9.46 -16.71
CA VAL A 132 1.40 8.08 -17.07
C VAL A 132 2.76 7.67 -16.52
N ILE A 133 2.78 6.54 -15.81
CA ILE A 133 4.01 5.92 -15.30
C ILE A 133 4.25 4.56 -15.97
N GLU A 134 5.48 4.09 -15.92
CA GLU A 134 5.88 2.81 -16.51
C GLU A 134 6.39 1.87 -15.41
N LYS A 135 6.01 0.58 -15.50
CA LYS A 135 6.46 -0.45 -14.55
C LYS A 135 7.97 -0.58 -14.57
N SER A 136 8.55 -0.84 -13.40
CA SER A 136 9.99 -1.02 -13.17
C SER A 136 10.84 0.22 -13.51
N VAL A 137 10.20 1.38 -13.76
CA VAL A 137 10.89 2.66 -14.00
C VAL A 137 10.69 3.56 -12.78
N PRO A 138 11.72 3.80 -11.95
CA PRO A 138 11.62 4.70 -10.80
C PRO A 138 11.33 6.14 -11.21
N LEU A 139 10.47 6.81 -10.46
CA LEU A 139 10.20 8.24 -10.62
C LEU A 139 10.31 8.98 -9.28
N ASN A 140 10.73 10.24 -9.33
CA ASN A 140 10.71 11.12 -8.17
C ASN A 140 9.46 12.01 -8.25
N VAL A 141 8.66 11.98 -7.19
CA VAL A 141 7.45 12.80 -7.06
C VAL A 141 7.51 13.44 -5.67
N GLY A 142 7.76 14.75 -5.63
CA GLY A 142 8.02 15.46 -4.39
C GLY A 142 9.17 14.84 -3.59
N GLU A 143 8.91 14.46 -2.35
CA GLU A 143 9.87 13.83 -1.44
C GLU A 143 9.97 12.30 -1.61
N PHE A 144 9.14 11.72 -2.48
CA PHE A 144 9.04 10.27 -2.67
C PHE A 144 9.79 9.84 -3.93
N LYS A 145 10.59 8.78 -3.81
CA LYS A 145 11.05 8.01 -4.96
C LYS A 145 10.19 6.74 -5.04
N ILE A 146 9.48 6.59 -6.14
CA ILE A 146 8.46 5.54 -6.31
C ILE A 146 8.85 4.64 -7.47
N THR A 147 8.88 3.34 -7.22
CA THR A 147 9.06 2.33 -8.26
C THR A 147 7.77 1.53 -8.39
N PRO A 148 6.98 1.74 -9.47
CA PRO A 148 5.83 0.89 -9.75
C PRO A 148 6.31 -0.45 -10.32
N PHE A 149 5.66 -1.55 -9.96
CA PHE A 149 5.98 -2.88 -10.48
C PHE A 149 4.73 -3.68 -10.83
N GLY A 150 4.89 -4.72 -11.65
CA GLY A 150 3.76 -5.53 -12.13
C GLY A 150 3.17 -6.40 -11.02
N VAL A 151 1.84 -6.43 -10.92
CA VAL A 151 1.09 -7.30 -10.00
C VAL A 151 0.09 -8.12 -10.81
N PRO A 152 0.11 -9.48 -10.76
CA PRO A 152 -0.86 -10.33 -11.45
C PRO A 152 -2.25 -10.19 -10.83
N HIS A 153 -3.20 -9.61 -11.58
CA HIS A 153 -4.60 -9.49 -11.17
C HIS A 153 -5.52 -9.36 -12.39
N ASP A 154 -6.80 -9.66 -12.24
CA ASP A 154 -7.81 -9.67 -13.30
C ASP A 154 -8.43 -8.29 -13.58
N SER A 155 -7.59 -7.27 -13.66
CA SER A 155 -7.91 -5.89 -14.03
C SER A 155 -7.37 -5.52 -15.42
N THR A 156 -7.61 -4.31 -15.90
CA THR A 156 -7.04 -3.82 -17.16
C THR A 156 -5.51 -3.83 -17.13
N ASP A 157 -4.94 -3.47 -16.00
CA ASP A 157 -3.54 -3.58 -15.61
C ASP A 157 -3.45 -3.39 -14.10
N ASN A 158 -2.42 -3.94 -13.45
CA ASN A 158 -2.24 -3.75 -12.02
C ASN A 158 -0.78 -3.47 -11.65
N VAL A 159 -0.57 -2.58 -10.69
CA VAL A 159 0.76 -2.18 -10.19
C VAL A 159 0.78 -2.19 -8.66
N GLY A 160 1.87 -2.71 -8.11
CA GLY A 160 2.30 -2.43 -6.75
C GLY A 160 3.23 -1.22 -6.73
N TYR A 161 3.49 -0.69 -5.55
CA TYR A 161 4.34 0.47 -5.37
C TYR A 161 5.40 0.22 -4.32
N PHE A 162 6.67 0.40 -4.69
CA PHE A 162 7.79 0.46 -3.76
C PHE A 162 8.19 1.93 -3.60
N VAL A 163 8.05 2.44 -2.38
CA VAL A 163 8.23 3.86 -2.04
C VAL A 163 9.43 4.02 -1.13
N GLU A 164 10.37 4.86 -1.54
CA GLU A 164 11.55 5.24 -0.77
C GLU A 164 11.38 6.71 -0.33
N CYS A 165 11.41 6.97 0.98
CA CYS A 165 11.29 8.31 1.54
C CYS A 165 11.98 8.37 2.91
N GLU A 166 12.77 9.42 3.17
CA GLU A 166 13.45 9.68 4.46
C GLU A 166 14.28 8.48 4.99
N GLY A 167 14.91 7.72 4.08
CA GLY A 167 15.71 6.54 4.42
C GLY A 167 14.88 5.30 4.81
N VAL A 168 13.58 5.34 4.60
CA VAL A 168 12.63 4.26 4.85
C VAL A 168 12.10 3.72 3.53
N THR A 169 11.88 2.42 3.46
CA THR A 169 11.25 1.74 2.32
C THR A 169 9.88 1.19 2.72
N PHE A 170 8.87 1.53 1.92
CA PHE A 170 7.50 1.05 2.08
C PHE A 170 7.07 0.34 0.79
N CYS A 171 6.45 -0.83 0.90
CA CYS A 171 5.93 -1.56 -0.24
C CYS A 171 4.43 -1.85 -0.08
N LEU A 172 3.68 -1.68 -1.16
CA LEU A 172 2.25 -2.02 -1.25
C LEU A 172 2.04 -3.07 -2.33
N ILE A 173 1.54 -4.24 -1.93
CA ILE A 173 1.14 -5.36 -2.78
C ILE A 173 -0.28 -5.75 -2.42
N THR A 174 -1.25 -5.22 -3.15
CA THR A 174 -2.68 -5.54 -2.98
C THR A 174 -3.24 -6.12 -4.25
N ASP A 175 -4.33 -6.90 -4.15
CA ASP A 175 -5.00 -7.54 -5.27
C ASP A 175 -4.02 -8.31 -6.15
N VAL A 176 -3.46 -9.36 -5.58
CA VAL A 176 -2.39 -10.14 -6.17
C VAL A 176 -2.75 -11.63 -6.24
N GLY A 177 -2.78 -12.20 -7.42
CA GLY A 177 -3.10 -13.62 -7.61
C GLY A 177 -1.95 -14.56 -7.17
N HIS A 178 -0.71 -14.14 -7.38
CA HIS A 178 0.49 -14.87 -6.93
C HIS A 178 1.70 -13.93 -6.84
N ILE A 179 2.68 -14.31 -6.04
CA ILE A 179 3.93 -13.55 -5.88
C ILE A 179 4.88 -13.88 -7.04
N THR A 180 5.38 -12.84 -7.71
CA THR A 180 6.31 -12.95 -8.83
C THR A 180 7.75 -12.78 -8.36
N GLU A 181 8.74 -13.16 -9.22
CA GLU A 181 10.16 -12.99 -8.93
C GLU A 181 10.54 -11.52 -8.65
N GLU A 182 9.94 -10.56 -9.38
CA GLU A 182 10.16 -9.13 -9.15
C GLU A 182 9.70 -8.71 -7.75
N MET A 183 8.60 -9.27 -7.26
CA MET A 183 8.09 -8.98 -5.91
C MET A 183 8.98 -9.53 -4.80
N HIS A 184 9.72 -10.63 -5.02
CA HIS A 184 10.66 -11.17 -4.04
C HIS A 184 11.69 -10.10 -3.64
N ASP A 185 12.25 -9.36 -4.62
CA ASP A 185 13.20 -8.28 -4.36
C ASP A 185 12.56 -7.16 -3.54
N PHE A 186 11.36 -6.71 -3.91
CA PHE A 186 10.68 -5.63 -3.19
C PHE A 186 10.28 -6.03 -1.77
N ILE A 187 9.80 -7.27 -1.54
CA ILE A 187 9.54 -7.79 -0.19
C ILE A 187 10.83 -7.79 0.64
N GLY A 188 11.93 -8.30 0.07
CA GLY A 188 13.23 -8.40 0.74
C GLY A 188 13.87 -7.06 1.09
N ARG A 189 13.55 -6.00 0.35
CA ARG A 189 14.09 -4.65 0.56
C ARG A 189 13.21 -3.75 1.43
N SER A 190 12.01 -4.21 1.79
CA SER A 190 11.03 -3.41 2.52
C SER A 190 11.37 -3.29 4.00
N ASN A 191 11.25 -2.08 4.56
CA ASN A 191 11.14 -1.88 6.00
C ASN A 191 9.68 -2.01 6.47
N TYR A 192 8.74 -1.63 5.64
CA TYR A 192 7.31 -1.62 5.89
C TYR A 192 6.57 -2.22 4.69
N LEU A 193 5.70 -3.18 4.94
CA LEU A 193 5.03 -3.93 3.87
C LEU A 193 3.52 -4.02 4.12
N VAL A 194 2.74 -3.57 3.16
CA VAL A 194 1.31 -3.90 3.06
C VAL A 194 1.17 -4.99 2.00
N ILE A 195 0.67 -6.16 2.39
CA ILE A 195 0.54 -7.32 1.50
C ILE A 195 -0.83 -7.98 1.65
N GLU A 196 -1.38 -8.44 0.54
CA GLU A 196 -2.68 -9.10 0.54
C GLU A 196 -2.65 -10.43 1.32
N ALA A 197 -3.71 -10.67 2.12
CA ALA A 197 -4.08 -11.95 2.69
C ALA A 197 -5.61 -12.10 2.57
N ASN A 198 -6.07 -12.39 1.36
CA ASN A 198 -7.47 -12.23 1.00
C ASN A 198 -8.37 -13.28 1.64
N HIS A 199 -8.02 -14.56 1.57
CA HIS A 199 -8.92 -15.64 1.96
C HIS A 199 -8.23 -16.80 2.67
N SER A 200 -9.01 -17.49 3.50
CA SER A 200 -8.73 -18.85 3.93
C SER A 200 -9.22 -19.79 2.83
N GLU A 201 -8.35 -20.67 2.34
CA GLU A 201 -8.69 -21.65 1.30
C GLU A 201 -9.85 -22.55 1.74
N GLU A 202 -9.86 -22.96 3.02
CA GLU A 202 -10.92 -23.78 3.60
C GLU A 202 -12.27 -23.03 3.63
N MET A 203 -12.29 -21.77 4.09
CA MET A 203 -13.52 -20.97 4.11
C MET A 203 -14.03 -20.70 2.70
N LEU A 204 -13.14 -20.41 1.75
CA LEU A 204 -13.53 -20.18 0.36
C LEU A 204 -14.14 -21.44 -0.26
N GLN A 205 -13.51 -22.61 -0.05
CA GLN A 205 -14.03 -23.88 -0.59
C GLN A 205 -15.40 -24.24 -0.01
N LYS A 206 -15.59 -24.09 1.30
CA LYS A 206 -16.85 -24.42 2.00
C LYS A 206 -17.87 -23.29 1.96
N GLY A 207 -17.47 -22.08 1.63
CA GLY A 207 -18.29 -20.88 1.63
C GLY A 207 -19.38 -20.85 0.55
N PRO A 208 -20.30 -19.88 0.64
CA PRO A 208 -21.49 -19.81 -0.20
C PRO A 208 -21.25 -19.32 -1.63
N TYR A 209 -20.02 -18.92 -1.98
CA TYR A 209 -19.72 -18.40 -3.31
C TYR A 209 -19.95 -19.47 -4.39
N PRO A 210 -20.53 -19.08 -5.55
CA PRO A 210 -20.66 -19.99 -6.67
C PRO A 210 -19.29 -20.41 -7.20
N GLN A 211 -19.22 -21.60 -7.82
CA GLN A 211 -17.96 -22.22 -8.23
C GLN A 211 -17.10 -21.31 -9.13
N TYR A 212 -17.73 -20.66 -10.12
CA TYR A 212 -17.00 -19.76 -11.03
C TYR A 212 -16.26 -18.61 -10.29
N LEU A 213 -16.84 -18.12 -9.17
CA LEU A 213 -16.20 -17.06 -8.36
C LEU A 213 -15.06 -17.63 -7.50
N LYS A 214 -15.22 -18.85 -6.98
CA LYS A 214 -14.14 -19.57 -6.29
C LYS A 214 -12.96 -19.80 -7.23
N ASP A 215 -13.23 -20.27 -8.43
CA ASP A 215 -12.21 -20.54 -9.46
C ASP A 215 -11.49 -19.25 -9.87
N ARG A 216 -12.22 -18.14 -10.00
CA ARG A 216 -11.66 -16.81 -10.25
C ARG A 216 -10.71 -16.37 -9.11
N ILE A 217 -11.14 -16.50 -7.85
CA ILE A 217 -10.36 -16.10 -6.67
C ILE A 217 -9.09 -16.94 -6.55
N LEU A 218 -9.19 -18.26 -6.77
CA LEU A 218 -8.06 -19.20 -6.70
C LEU A 218 -7.16 -19.17 -7.95
N GLY A 219 -7.60 -18.50 -9.01
CA GLY A 219 -6.85 -18.42 -10.26
C GLY A 219 -5.55 -17.60 -10.14
N PRO A 220 -4.64 -17.73 -11.13
CA PRO A 220 -3.33 -17.07 -11.08
C PRO A 220 -3.40 -15.54 -11.09
N ASN A 221 -4.52 -14.97 -11.51
CA ASN A 221 -4.81 -13.54 -11.47
C ASN A 221 -5.94 -13.21 -10.47
N GLY A 222 -6.21 -14.09 -9.52
CA GLY A 222 -7.23 -13.88 -8.48
C GLY A 222 -6.69 -13.11 -7.30
N HIS A 223 -6.71 -13.75 -6.12
CA HIS A 223 -6.28 -13.15 -4.85
C HIS A 223 -5.39 -14.10 -4.04
N LEU A 224 -4.48 -13.54 -3.27
CA LEU A 224 -3.51 -14.27 -2.46
C LEU A 224 -4.19 -14.88 -1.22
N SER A 225 -4.01 -16.18 -1.00
CA SER A 225 -4.51 -16.83 0.22
C SER A 225 -3.65 -16.45 1.44
N ASN A 226 -4.20 -16.67 2.64
CA ASN A 226 -3.46 -16.48 3.89
C ASN A 226 -2.18 -17.36 3.92
N VAL A 227 -2.26 -18.55 3.36
CA VAL A 227 -1.13 -19.50 3.29
C VAL A 227 -0.06 -18.98 2.35
N ALA A 228 -0.43 -18.58 1.14
CA ALA A 228 0.51 -18.05 0.16
C ALA A 228 1.18 -16.74 0.63
N CYS A 229 0.43 -15.87 1.32
CA CYS A 229 0.97 -14.67 1.96
C CYS A 229 2.01 -15.03 3.03
N GLY A 230 1.67 -15.96 3.95
CA GLY A 230 2.58 -16.42 4.99
C GLY A 230 3.86 -17.04 4.42
N GLN A 231 3.73 -17.83 3.34
CA GLN A 231 4.88 -18.44 2.67
C GLN A 231 5.79 -17.38 2.01
N ALA A 232 5.21 -16.39 1.32
CA ALA A 232 5.98 -15.30 0.73
C ALA A 232 6.77 -14.50 1.78
N LEU A 233 6.15 -14.20 2.92
CA LEU A 233 6.84 -13.53 4.02
C LEU A 233 7.94 -14.41 4.62
N ALA A 234 7.68 -15.71 4.81
CA ALA A 234 8.66 -16.64 5.39
C ALA A 234 9.89 -16.88 4.49
N ASP A 235 9.70 -16.78 3.18
CA ASP A 235 10.79 -17.05 2.21
C ASP A 235 11.58 -15.78 1.84
N TYR A 236 10.93 -14.58 1.85
CA TYR A 236 11.51 -13.37 1.27
C TYR A 236 11.68 -12.20 2.24
N ALA A 237 11.05 -12.22 3.43
CA ALA A 237 11.24 -11.16 4.41
C ALA A 237 12.70 -11.09 4.88
N SER A 238 13.27 -9.89 4.89
CA SER A 238 14.63 -9.66 5.36
C SER A 238 14.65 -9.15 6.81
N PRO A 239 15.81 -9.22 7.50
CA PRO A 239 15.95 -8.64 8.83
C PRO A 239 15.72 -7.12 8.92
N SER A 240 15.62 -6.43 7.79
CA SER A 240 15.30 -4.99 7.74
C SER A 240 13.80 -4.71 7.84
N LEU A 241 12.96 -5.73 7.67
CA LEU A 241 11.50 -5.62 7.80
C LEU A 241 11.13 -5.33 9.26
N ARG A 242 10.28 -4.34 9.47
CA ARG A 242 9.86 -3.86 10.79
C ARG A 242 8.38 -4.05 11.04
N HIS A 243 7.56 -3.92 10.00
CA HIS A 243 6.12 -4.05 10.14
C HIS A 243 5.48 -4.57 8.85
N VAL A 244 4.56 -5.51 9.02
CA VAL A 244 3.71 -6.06 7.96
C VAL A 244 2.25 -5.80 8.30
N TRP A 245 1.52 -5.23 7.36
CA TRP A 245 0.06 -5.13 7.41
C TRP A 245 -0.56 -6.06 6.39
N LEU A 246 -1.32 -7.04 6.87
CA LEU A 246 -2.15 -7.88 6.02
C LEU A 246 -3.35 -7.07 5.53
N CYS A 247 -3.56 -7.02 4.22
CA CYS A 247 -4.56 -6.17 3.61
C CYS A 247 -5.58 -6.96 2.78
N HIS A 248 -6.61 -6.28 2.33
CA HIS A 248 -7.64 -6.74 1.38
C HIS A 248 -8.31 -8.08 1.75
N LEU A 249 -8.64 -8.27 3.04
CA LEU A 249 -9.30 -9.48 3.52
C LEU A 249 -10.74 -9.58 3.00
N SER A 250 -11.09 -10.75 2.48
CA SER A 250 -12.48 -11.09 2.10
C SER A 250 -13.42 -10.98 3.31
N GLU A 251 -14.61 -10.43 3.10
CA GLU A 251 -15.62 -10.32 4.15
C GLU A 251 -16.26 -11.69 4.47
N GLU A 252 -16.43 -12.53 3.44
CA GLU A 252 -17.12 -13.82 3.55
C GLU A 252 -16.18 -15.00 3.75
N ASN A 253 -14.95 -14.92 3.22
CA ASN A 253 -14.05 -16.07 3.16
C ASN A 253 -12.78 -15.86 3.99
N ASN A 254 -12.81 -14.92 4.95
CA ASN A 254 -11.69 -14.69 5.86
C ASN A 254 -12.16 -14.08 7.18
N HIS A 255 -11.29 -14.17 8.18
CA HIS A 255 -11.44 -13.47 9.44
C HIS A 255 -10.06 -12.90 9.85
N PRO A 256 -9.96 -11.66 10.39
CA PRO A 256 -8.69 -11.05 10.75
C PRO A 256 -7.79 -11.93 11.63
N GLU A 257 -8.37 -12.53 12.67
CA GLU A 257 -7.64 -13.45 13.55
C GLU A 257 -7.16 -14.73 12.85
N LEU A 258 -7.96 -15.26 11.91
CA LEU A 258 -7.58 -16.44 11.13
C LEU A 258 -6.41 -16.10 10.19
N ALA A 259 -6.51 -15.00 9.45
CA ALA A 259 -5.44 -14.54 8.59
C ALA A 259 -4.12 -14.37 9.37
N ARG A 260 -4.17 -13.61 10.48
CA ARG A 260 -3.00 -13.38 11.34
C ARG A 260 -2.40 -14.69 11.87
N LYS A 261 -3.22 -15.58 12.45
CA LYS A 261 -2.75 -16.84 13.01
C LYS A 261 -2.17 -17.78 11.94
N THR A 262 -2.79 -17.85 10.76
CA THR A 262 -2.26 -18.67 9.65
C THR A 262 -0.86 -18.19 9.25
N VAL A 263 -0.70 -16.88 9.03
CA VAL A 263 0.59 -16.28 8.69
C VAL A 263 1.62 -16.50 9.80
N GLU A 264 1.26 -16.24 11.07
CA GLU A 264 2.15 -16.47 12.22
C GLU A 264 2.61 -17.92 12.35
N GLN A 265 1.74 -18.90 12.10
CA GLN A 265 2.10 -20.31 12.15
C GLN A 265 3.13 -20.67 11.09
N ILE A 266 2.97 -20.16 9.87
CA ILE A 266 3.93 -20.37 8.77
C ILE A 266 5.27 -19.72 9.10
N LEU A 267 5.27 -18.47 9.55
CA LEU A 267 6.49 -17.77 9.98
C LEU A 267 7.24 -18.53 11.07
N ARG A 268 6.53 -19.00 12.10
CA ARG A 268 7.12 -19.78 13.20
C ARG A 268 7.74 -21.10 12.73
N SER A 269 7.18 -21.75 11.71
CA SER A 269 7.76 -22.97 11.13
C SER A 269 9.12 -22.74 10.49
N LYS A 270 9.43 -21.48 10.15
CA LYS A 270 10.72 -21.02 9.60
C LYS A 270 11.59 -20.27 10.63
N GLY A 271 11.17 -20.27 11.90
CA GLY A 271 11.91 -19.62 12.98
C GLY A 271 11.68 -18.11 13.10
N ILE A 272 10.74 -17.53 12.35
CA ILE A 272 10.38 -16.11 12.40
C ILE A 272 9.23 -15.91 13.40
N VAL A 273 9.34 -14.91 14.27
CA VAL A 273 8.38 -14.66 15.35
C VAL A 273 7.83 -13.25 15.21
N ALA A 274 6.55 -13.14 14.81
CA ALA A 274 5.83 -11.86 14.81
C ALA A 274 5.80 -11.25 16.22
N GLY A 275 5.96 -9.92 16.29
CA GLY A 275 6.15 -9.17 17.54
C GLY A 275 7.58 -9.17 18.09
N LYS A 276 8.51 -9.93 17.44
CA LYS A 276 9.94 -9.95 17.79
C LYS A 276 10.82 -9.57 16.60
N ASP A 277 10.62 -10.24 15.47
CA ASP A 277 11.42 -10.00 14.27
C ASP A 277 10.82 -8.84 13.46
N PHE A 278 9.50 -8.75 13.39
CA PHE A 278 8.72 -7.61 12.88
C PHE A 278 7.30 -7.63 13.46
N GLU A 279 6.61 -6.50 13.47
CA GLU A 279 5.20 -6.41 13.84
C GLU A 279 4.31 -6.96 12.72
N LEU A 280 3.23 -7.67 13.07
CA LEU A 280 2.26 -8.23 12.13
C LEU A 280 0.85 -7.83 12.54
N GLU A 281 0.20 -7.04 11.72
CA GLU A 281 -1.16 -6.56 11.95
C GLU A 281 -2.07 -6.82 10.76
N VAL A 282 -3.38 -6.69 10.96
CA VAL A 282 -4.40 -6.82 9.92
C VAL A 282 -5.10 -5.49 9.73
N LEU A 283 -5.07 -4.93 8.54
CA LEU A 283 -5.81 -3.72 8.20
C LEU A 283 -7.32 -3.98 8.19
N ARG A 284 -8.07 -2.99 8.66
CA ARG A 284 -9.53 -3.08 8.73
C ARG A 284 -10.16 -2.75 7.38
N ARG A 285 -11.23 -3.47 7.03
CA ARG A 285 -11.92 -3.30 5.76
C ARG A 285 -12.59 -1.93 5.59
N LYS A 286 -13.26 -1.42 6.63
CA LYS A 286 -14.19 -0.27 6.54
C LYS A 286 -13.84 0.87 7.47
N THR A 287 -12.84 0.71 8.33
CA THR A 287 -12.43 1.73 9.32
C THR A 287 -10.95 2.00 9.22
N PRO A 288 -10.51 3.25 9.48
CA PRO A 288 -9.10 3.57 9.47
C PRO A 288 -8.27 2.77 10.46
N SER A 289 -7.01 2.62 10.14
CA SER A 289 -5.97 2.16 11.07
C SER A 289 -5.56 3.30 12.01
N GLU A 290 -4.62 3.03 12.90
CA GLU A 290 -3.86 4.08 13.57
C GLU A 290 -2.94 4.82 12.58
N ILE A 291 -2.39 5.96 13.01
CA ILE A 291 -1.31 6.63 12.28
C ILE A 291 0.01 6.02 12.74
N TYR A 292 0.68 5.33 11.85
CA TYR A 292 1.99 4.72 12.11
C TYR A 292 3.10 5.69 11.75
N LYS A 293 4.10 5.81 12.63
CA LYS A 293 5.35 6.52 12.37
C LYS A 293 6.36 5.53 11.82
N LEU A 294 6.77 5.74 10.58
CA LEU A 294 7.74 4.90 9.90
C LEU A 294 9.15 5.49 10.13
N VAL A 295 9.99 4.74 10.84
CA VAL A 295 11.29 5.24 11.32
C VAL A 295 12.44 4.33 10.93
#